data_95794eda80ad14110380d5b08f081d2a
#
_entry.id   95794eda80ad14110380d5b08f081d2a
#
_cell.length_a   1.000
_cell.length_b   1.000
_cell.length_c   1.000
_cell.angle_alpha   90.00
_cell.angle_beta   90.00
_cell.angle_gamma   90.00
#
_symmetry.space_group_name_H-M   'P 1'
#
loop_
_entity.id
_entity.type
_entity.pdbx_description
1 polymer ?
#
loop_
_entity_poly.entity_id
_entity_poly.type
_entity_poly.pdbx_seq_one_letter_code
_entity_poly.pdbx_strand_id
1 'polypeptide(L)'
;AFFSEHDYFGYDKDYVKFFVQEMVPAVDFDGNVLVEAEDSLAMSPNGNGGWFTSLLKAGLGEDMKEKGVEWLNVFAVDNVLQQIADPVFVGATLQSGCVSGAKVVRKVDPYERVGALCLEDGKPSIVEYYELTPEMAEATNEAGTLLYGFGVILNYLFRVDKLIAIAEKNMPVHVVEKKVPYIDENGVAVKPETPNAYKFE
;
A
#
# COMPACT_ATOMS: atom_id res chain seq x y z
N ALA A 1 -9.89 19.43 10.23
CA ALA A 1 -9.31 20.78 10.12
C ALA A 1 -9.04 21.11 8.65
N PHE A 2 -7.98 20.58 8.01
CA PHE A 2 -7.51 20.99 6.67
C PHE A 2 -8.62 21.01 5.58
N PHE A 3 -9.38 19.93 5.43
CA PHE A 3 -10.45 19.89 4.41
C PHE A 3 -11.56 20.91 4.66
N SER A 4 -11.98 21.09 5.92
CA SER A 4 -13.01 22.07 6.27
C SER A 4 -12.54 23.51 6.13
N GLU A 5 -11.27 23.80 6.36
CA GLU A 5 -10.63 25.11 6.15
C GLU A 5 -10.59 25.50 4.67
N HIS A 6 -10.56 24.52 3.77
CA HIS A 6 -10.53 24.70 2.31
C HIS A 6 -11.88 24.39 1.64
N ASP A 7 -13.00 24.41 2.42
CA ASP A 7 -14.35 24.15 1.92
C ASP A 7 -14.43 22.86 1.07
N TYR A 8 -13.74 21.79 1.55
CA TYR A 8 -13.65 20.50 0.87
C TYR A 8 -13.27 20.59 -0.61
N PHE A 9 -12.56 21.66 -1.00
CA PHE A 9 -12.15 21.93 -2.38
C PHE A 9 -13.32 21.99 -3.36
N GLY A 10 -14.50 22.42 -2.90
CA GLY A 10 -15.73 22.46 -3.68
C GLY A 10 -16.46 21.12 -3.83
N TYR A 11 -15.99 20.06 -3.19
CA TYR A 11 -16.74 18.80 -3.11
C TYR A 11 -17.80 18.86 -2.02
N ASP A 12 -18.90 18.14 -2.23
CA ASP A 12 -19.87 17.93 -1.17
C ASP A 12 -19.22 17.14 -0.03
N LYS A 13 -19.20 17.73 1.17
CA LYS A 13 -18.60 17.16 2.37
C LYS A 13 -19.16 15.78 2.74
N ASP A 14 -20.41 15.50 2.37
CA ASP A 14 -21.06 14.23 2.68
C ASP A 14 -20.50 13.06 1.88
N TYR A 15 -19.78 13.34 0.78
CA TYR A 15 -19.04 12.34 0.00
C TYR A 15 -17.57 12.19 0.44
N VAL A 16 -17.06 13.09 1.28
CA VAL A 16 -15.67 13.00 1.78
C VAL A 16 -15.67 12.26 3.11
N LYS A 17 -15.13 11.06 3.13
CA LYS A 17 -15.05 10.21 4.31
C LYS A 17 -13.60 10.02 4.74
N PHE A 18 -13.38 9.94 6.04
CA PHE A 18 -12.07 9.72 6.64
C PHE A 18 -12.11 8.44 7.46
N PHE A 19 -11.07 7.66 7.38
CA PHE A 19 -10.86 6.52 8.26
C PHE A 19 -9.38 6.38 8.57
N VAL A 20 -9.06 5.68 9.64
CA VAL A 20 -7.69 5.46 10.09
C VAL A 20 -7.28 4.04 9.75
N GLN A 21 -6.10 3.89 9.17
CA GLN A 21 -5.50 2.58 8.93
C GLN A 21 -5.20 1.90 10.26
N GLU A 22 -5.37 0.59 10.30
CA GLU A 22 -5.03 -0.20 11.49
C GLU A 22 -3.52 -0.15 11.77
N MET A 23 -3.23 -0.16 13.06
CA MET A 23 -1.87 -0.18 13.58
C MET A 23 -1.60 -1.53 14.21
N VAL A 24 -0.38 -2.01 14.08
CA VAL A 24 0.11 -3.26 14.72
C VAL A 24 1.33 -2.95 15.57
N PRO A 25 1.55 -3.67 16.69
CA PRO A 25 2.72 -3.46 17.52
C PRO A 25 4.00 -3.87 16.78
N ALA A 26 5.06 -3.09 16.96
CA ALA A 26 6.39 -3.47 16.53
C ALA A 26 7.04 -4.39 17.57
N VAL A 27 7.82 -5.36 17.10
CA VAL A 27 8.57 -6.29 17.97
C VAL A 27 10.08 -6.18 17.69
N ASP A 28 10.88 -6.35 18.71
CA ASP A 28 12.34 -6.44 18.55
C ASP A 28 12.74 -7.76 17.82
N PHE A 29 14.03 -7.96 17.59
CA PHE A 29 14.53 -9.16 16.91
C PHE A 29 14.40 -10.44 17.75
N ASP A 30 14.16 -10.31 19.04
CA ASP A 30 13.91 -11.42 19.97
C ASP A 30 12.41 -11.73 20.13
N GLY A 31 11.55 -10.94 19.49
CA GLY A 31 10.09 -11.10 19.50
C GLY A 31 9.38 -10.39 20.65
N ASN A 32 10.07 -9.52 21.40
CA ASN A 32 9.45 -8.73 22.46
C ASN A 32 8.77 -7.49 21.86
N VAL A 33 7.58 -7.18 22.36
CA VAL A 33 6.86 -5.98 21.92
C VAL A 33 7.55 -4.73 22.43
N LEU A 34 7.78 -3.77 21.55
CA LEU A 34 8.37 -2.49 21.91
C LEU A 34 7.32 -1.54 22.49
N VAL A 35 7.72 -0.73 23.46
CA VAL A 35 6.88 0.31 24.08
C VAL A 35 7.39 1.70 23.72
N GLU A 36 6.47 2.64 23.51
CA GLU A 36 6.81 4.06 23.27
C GLU A 36 6.55 4.95 24.49
N ALA A 37 5.76 4.48 25.45
CA ALA A 37 5.51 5.06 26.79
C ALA A 37 5.18 3.96 27.78
N GLU A 38 5.12 4.27 29.08
CA GLU A 38 4.81 3.30 30.16
C GLU A 38 3.53 2.50 29.90
N ASP A 39 2.54 3.12 29.24
CA ASP A 39 1.21 2.54 28.96
C ASP A 39 0.89 2.48 27.45
N SER A 40 1.88 2.64 26.59
CA SER A 40 1.70 2.69 25.15
C SER A 40 2.71 1.83 24.40
N LEU A 41 2.19 0.97 23.51
CA LEU A 41 3.01 0.14 22.63
C LEU A 41 3.54 0.98 21.46
N ALA A 42 4.74 0.69 21.01
CA ALA A 42 5.27 1.24 19.77
C ALA A 42 4.53 0.62 18.58
N MET A 43 3.61 1.38 18.01
CA MET A 43 2.73 0.93 16.94
C MET A 43 3.23 1.37 15.58
N SER A 44 2.93 0.59 14.55
CA SER A 44 3.15 0.96 13.16
C SER A 44 1.96 0.59 12.28
N PRO A 45 1.72 1.31 11.16
CA PRO A 45 0.72 0.89 10.20
C PRO A 45 0.96 -0.54 9.71
N ASN A 46 -0.14 -1.27 9.46
CA ASN A 46 -0.12 -2.67 8.99
C ASN A 46 0.13 -2.81 7.48
N GLY A 47 0.87 -1.88 6.88
CA GLY A 47 1.19 -1.87 5.46
C GLY A 47 0.05 -1.40 4.55
N ASN A 48 0.39 -1.18 3.28
CA ASN A 48 -0.57 -0.67 2.31
C ASN A 48 -1.70 -1.68 1.98
N GLY A 49 -1.52 -2.97 2.24
CA GLY A 49 -2.56 -3.98 2.04
C GLY A 49 -3.76 -3.85 2.98
N GLY A 50 -3.55 -3.29 4.18
CA GLY A 50 -4.58 -3.17 5.22
C GLY A 50 -5.63 -2.08 5.01
N TRP A 51 -5.51 -1.22 3.99
CA TRP A 51 -6.41 -0.09 3.80
C TRP A 51 -7.88 -0.51 3.62
N PHE A 52 -8.14 -1.58 2.87
CA PHE A 52 -9.51 -1.98 2.56
C PHE A 52 -10.22 -2.59 3.77
N THR A 53 -9.54 -3.41 4.56
CA THR A 53 -10.08 -3.93 5.83
C THR A 53 -10.34 -2.81 6.83
N SER A 54 -9.45 -1.82 6.90
CA SER A 54 -9.65 -0.61 7.72
C SER A 54 -10.86 0.20 7.28
N LEU A 55 -11.07 0.34 5.96
CA LEU A 55 -12.25 0.99 5.36
C LEU A 55 -13.55 0.25 5.75
N LEU A 56 -13.54 -1.09 5.64
CA LEU A 56 -14.70 -1.90 6.02
C LEU A 56 -15.00 -1.81 7.52
N LYS A 57 -13.98 -1.86 8.38
CA LYS A 57 -14.12 -1.70 9.84
C LYS A 57 -14.64 -0.32 10.24
N ALA A 58 -14.33 0.71 9.45
CA ALA A 58 -14.90 2.05 9.63
C ALA A 58 -16.37 2.16 9.19
N GLY A 59 -16.98 1.08 8.71
CA GLY A 59 -18.40 1.03 8.31
C GLY A 59 -18.66 1.61 6.90
N LEU A 60 -17.61 1.94 6.14
CA LEU A 60 -17.77 2.56 4.82
C LEU A 60 -18.20 1.55 3.73
N GLY A 61 -18.14 0.24 4.01
CA GLY A 61 -18.60 -0.80 3.09
C GLY A 61 -20.08 -0.70 2.75
N GLU A 62 -20.94 -0.45 3.75
CA GLU A 62 -22.37 -0.28 3.52
C GLU A 62 -22.69 1.04 2.79
N ASP A 63 -21.99 2.13 3.12
CA ASP A 63 -22.13 3.43 2.43
C ASP A 63 -21.79 3.30 0.93
N MET A 64 -20.73 2.54 0.60
CA MET A 64 -20.38 2.25 -0.80
C MET A 64 -21.45 1.44 -1.50
N LYS A 65 -22.01 0.42 -0.83
CA LYS A 65 -23.05 -0.44 -1.38
C LYS A 65 -24.34 0.34 -1.64
N GLU A 66 -24.79 1.16 -0.69
CA GLU A 66 -25.96 2.03 -0.84
C GLU A 66 -25.81 3.01 -1.99
N LYS A 67 -24.60 3.52 -2.22
CA LYS A 67 -24.28 4.43 -3.32
C LYS A 67 -24.01 3.73 -4.66
N GLY A 68 -24.04 2.40 -4.70
CA GLY A 68 -23.78 1.62 -5.91
C GLY A 68 -22.34 1.75 -6.41
N VAL A 69 -21.35 1.88 -5.51
CA VAL A 69 -19.93 1.97 -5.88
C VAL A 69 -19.43 0.60 -6.35
N GLU A 70 -19.08 0.48 -7.62
CA GLU A 70 -18.60 -0.76 -8.22
C GLU A 70 -17.07 -0.84 -8.30
N TRP A 71 -16.41 0.31 -8.39
CA TRP A 71 -14.95 0.40 -8.57
C TRP A 71 -14.33 1.41 -7.61
N LEU A 72 -13.12 1.11 -7.16
CA LEU A 72 -12.28 2.01 -6.36
C LEU A 72 -10.99 2.32 -7.10
N ASN A 73 -10.68 3.62 -7.22
CA ASN A 73 -9.36 4.07 -7.62
C ASN A 73 -8.53 4.36 -6.36
N VAL A 74 -7.51 3.56 -6.15
CA VAL A 74 -6.63 3.63 -4.96
C VAL A 74 -5.30 4.21 -5.37
N PHE A 75 -4.84 5.24 -4.66
CA PHE A 75 -3.59 5.92 -4.99
C PHE A 75 -2.96 6.59 -3.76
N ALA A 76 -1.65 6.87 -3.85
CA ALA A 76 -0.92 7.61 -2.83
C ALA A 76 -1.05 9.12 -3.07
N VAL A 77 -1.24 9.89 -2.00
CA VAL A 77 -1.44 11.35 -2.05
C VAL A 77 -0.17 12.13 -2.37
N ASP A 78 1.00 11.53 -2.19
CA ASP A 78 2.30 12.13 -2.46
C ASP A 78 2.65 12.24 -3.95
N ASN A 79 1.96 11.49 -4.82
CA ASN A 79 2.12 11.60 -6.26
C ASN A 79 1.29 12.77 -6.81
N VAL A 80 1.90 13.94 -6.89
CA VAL A 80 1.25 15.18 -7.39
C VAL A 80 0.81 15.14 -8.86
N LEU A 81 1.29 14.16 -9.63
CA LEU A 81 0.91 13.93 -11.03
C LEU A 81 -0.29 12.97 -11.15
N GLN A 82 -0.84 12.54 -10.02
CA GLN A 82 -1.97 11.64 -9.97
C GLN A 82 -3.20 12.23 -10.66
N GLN A 83 -3.73 11.54 -11.64
CA GLN A 83 -5.05 11.80 -12.22
C GLN A 83 -6.07 10.87 -11.57
N ILE A 84 -6.91 11.43 -10.70
CA ILE A 84 -7.96 10.69 -10.00
C ILE A 84 -9.04 10.30 -11.00
N ALA A 85 -9.46 9.03 -10.95
CA ALA A 85 -10.49 8.47 -11.84
C ALA A 85 -10.25 8.79 -13.33
N ASP A 86 -8.99 8.74 -13.78
CA ASP A 86 -8.59 8.97 -15.16
C ASP A 86 -9.47 8.15 -16.14
N PRO A 87 -10.27 8.79 -17.01
CA PRO A 87 -11.22 8.10 -17.84
C PRO A 87 -10.57 7.13 -18.84
N VAL A 88 -9.33 7.39 -19.26
CA VAL A 88 -8.58 6.48 -20.15
C VAL A 88 -8.21 5.21 -19.39
N PHE A 89 -7.70 5.34 -18.17
CA PHE A 89 -7.34 4.21 -17.33
C PHE A 89 -8.55 3.38 -16.94
N VAL A 90 -9.63 4.04 -16.52
CA VAL A 90 -10.90 3.39 -16.18
C VAL A 90 -11.46 2.67 -17.41
N GLY A 91 -11.55 3.36 -18.56
CA GLY A 91 -12.06 2.78 -19.81
C GLY A 91 -11.26 1.58 -20.30
N ALA A 92 -9.91 1.66 -20.26
CA ALA A 92 -9.04 0.56 -20.65
C ALA A 92 -9.23 -0.65 -19.73
N THR A 93 -9.32 -0.43 -18.40
CA THR A 93 -9.56 -1.51 -17.43
C THR A 93 -10.91 -2.19 -17.67
N LEU A 94 -11.97 -1.41 -17.87
CA LEU A 94 -13.31 -1.95 -18.15
C LEU A 94 -13.35 -2.74 -19.47
N GLN A 95 -12.75 -2.21 -20.54
CA GLN A 95 -12.72 -2.88 -21.84
C GLN A 95 -11.92 -4.19 -21.83
N SER A 96 -10.87 -4.27 -21.00
CA SER A 96 -10.07 -5.50 -20.87
C SER A 96 -10.84 -6.65 -20.20
N GLY A 97 -11.96 -6.37 -19.54
CA GLY A 97 -12.70 -7.35 -18.74
C GLY A 97 -11.98 -7.76 -17.45
N CYS A 98 -10.84 -7.12 -17.12
CA CYS A 98 -10.11 -7.38 -15.89
C CYS A 98 -10.86 -6.85 -14.67
N VAL A 99 -10.61 -7.45 -13.51
CA VAL A 99 -11.21 -7.05 -12.23
C VAL A 99 -10.34 -6.06 -11.46
N SER A 100 -9.13 -5.83 -11.94
CA SER A 100 -8.19 -4.84 -11.43
C SER A 100 -7.32 -4.29 -12.56
N GLY A 101 -6.80 -3.09 -12.36
CA GLY A 101 -5.82 -2.44 -13.23
C GLY A 101 -4.78 -1.72 -12.40
N ALA A 102 -3.59 -1.56 -12.94
CA ALA A 102 -2.51 -0.81 -12.31
C ALA A 102 -1.87 0.15 -13.32
N LYS A 103 -1.60 1.38 -12.90
CA LYS A 103 -0.68 2.25 -13.64
C LYS A 103 0.75 1.91 -13.24
N VAL A 104 1.60 1.83 -14.23
CA VAL A 104 3.03 1.56 -14.06
C VAL A 104 3.86 2.60 -14.79
N VAL A 105 5.09 2.78 -14.38
CA VAL A 105 6.10 3.58 -15.07
C VAL A 105 7.22 2.67 -15.57
N ARG A 106 7.84 3.04 -16.69
CA ARG A 106 9.03 2.34 -17.14
C ARG A 106 10.21 2.76 -16.27
N LYS A 107 10.89 1.79 -15.66
CA LYS A 107 12.13 2.04 -14.91
C LYS A 107 13.21 2.56 -15.84
N VAL A 108 13.93 3.59 -15.40
CA VAL A 108 15.09 4.15 -16.06
C VAL A 108 16.37 3.47 -15.59
N ASP A 109 16.38 3.07 -14.32
CA ASP A 109 17.48 2.36 -13.67
C ASP A 109 16.96 1.01 -13.12
N PRO A 110 17.67 -0.11 -13.33
CA PRO A 110 17.27 -1.42 -12.83
C PRO A 110 17.12 -1.45 -11.29
N TYR A 111 17.81 -0.58 -10.57
CA TYR A 111 17.85 -0.51 -9.10
C TYR A 111 16.89 0.54 -8.52
N GLU A 112 15.98 1.09 -9.31
CA GLU A 112 14.92 1.95 -8.76
C GLU A 112 14.13 1.22 -7.67
N ARG A 113 13.93 1.92 -6.55
CA ARG A 113 13.27 1.39 -5.33
C ARG A 113 11.75 1.41 -5.47
N VAL A 114 11.25 0.67 -6.44
CA VAL A 114 9.81 0.48 -6.70
C VAL A 114 9.53 -1.00 -6.93
N GLY A 115 8.39 -1.49 -6.48
CA GLY A 115 7.94 -2.83 -6.80
C GLY A 115 7.81 -3.01 -8.32
N ALA A 116 8.23 -4.13 -8.85
CA ALA A 116 8.20 -4.41 -10.28
C ALA A 116 7.05 -5.34 -10.63
N LEU A 117 6.23 -4.94 -11.61
CA LEU A 117 5.19 -5.81 -12.16
C LEU A 117 5.84 -6.95 -12.94
N CYS A 118 5.44 -8.17 -12.64
CA CYS A 118 5.92 -9.38 -13.29
C CYS A 118 4.81 -10.40 -13.51
N LEU A 119 5.16 -11.53 -14.08
CA LEU A 119 4.32 -12.73 -14.12
C LEU A 119 4.96 -13.82 -13.27
N GLU A 120 4.24 -14.27 -12.28
CA GLU A 120 4.58 -15.42 -11.45
C GLU A 120 3.61 -16.56 -11.80
N ASP A 121 4.14 -17.67 -12.32
CA ASP A 121 3.34 -18.79 -12.83
C ASP A 121 2.23 -18.37 -13.83
N GLY A 122 2.56 -17.36 -14.66
CA GLY A 122 1.63 -16.84 -15.68
C GLY A 122 0.53 -15.91 -15.12
N LYS A 123 0.59 -15.56 -13.85
CA LYS A 123 -0.34 -14.62 -13.21
C LYS A 123 0.37 -13.30 -12.91
N PRO A 124 -0.33 -12.16 -13.03
CA PRO A 124 0.23 -10.88 -12.61
C PRO A 124 0.62 -10.90 -11.14
N SER A 125 1.84 -10.50 -10.85
CA SER A 125 2.40 -10.39 -9.50
C SER A 125 3.27 -9.13 -9.42
N ILE A 126 3.64 -8.75 -8.21
CA ILE A 126 4.58 -7.67 -7.94
C ILE A 126 5.69 -8.26 -7.09
N VAL A 127 6.91 -8.10 -7.54
CA VAL A 127 8.10 -8.40 -6.76
C VAL A 127 8.65 -7.10 -6.21
N GLU A 128 8.88 -7.04 -4.92
CA GLU A 128 9.40 -5.85 -4.27
C GLU A 128 10.89 -5.64 -4.60
N TYR A 129 11.32 -4.37 -4.64
CA TYR A 129 12.69 -4.03 -5.04
C TYR A 129 13.78 -4.67 -4.17
N TYR A 130 13.48 -4.99 -2.91
CA TYR A 130 14.40 -5.66 -1.98
C TYR A 130 14.39 -7.19 -2.14
N GLU A 131 13.47 -7.76 -2.89
CA GLU A 131 13.39 -9.17 -3.25
C GLU A 131 14.07 -9.46 -4.60
N LEU A 132 14.30 -8.43 -5.42
CA LEU A 132 15.02 -8.56 -6.68
C LEU A 132 16.51 -8.83 -6.43
N THR A 133 17.01 -9.98 -6.92
CA THR A 133 18.46 -10.17 -6.97
C THR A 133 19.09 -9.27 -8.04
N PRO A 134 20.42 -8.97 -7.97
CA PRO A 134 21.10 -8.20 -9.02
C PRO A 134 20.87 -8.78 -10.43
N GLU A 135 20.92 -10.10 -10.57
CA GLU A 135 20.69 -10.81 -11.82
C GLU A 135 19.27 -10.59 -12.35
N MET A 136 18.27 -10.58 -11.47
CA MET A 136 16.87 -10.29 -11.84
C MET A 136 16.71 -8.82 -12.23
N ALA A 137 17.29 -7.90 -11.44
CA ALA A 137 17.16 -6.48 -11.68
C ALA A 137 17.74 -6.08 -13.05
N GLU A 138 18.90 -6.65 -13.44
CA GLU A 138 19.60 -6.37 -14.68
C GLU A 138 19.15 -7.23 -15.89
N ALA A 139 18.28 -8.21 -15.66
CA ALA A 139 17.82 -9.12 -16.71
C ALA A 139 17.06 -8.36 -17.81
N THR A 140 17.46 -8.62 -19.06
CA THR A 140 16.84 -8.01 -20.24
C THR A 140 16.30 -9.06 -21.20
N ASN A 141 15.34 -8.65 -22.03
CA ASN A 141 14.90 -9.44 -23.17
C ASN A 141 15.85 -9.26 -24.37
N GLU A 142 15.56 -9.95 -25.48
CA GLU A 142 16.35 -9.87 -26.74
C GLU A 142 16.48 -8.45 -27.30
N ALA A 143 15.53 -7.56 -26.98
CA ALA A 143 15.54 -6.16 -27.39
C ALA A 143 16.31 -5.24 -26.42
N GLY A 144 16.95 -5.79 -25.36
CA GLY A 144 17.68 -5.02 -24.35
C GLY A 144 16.79 -4.27 -23.37
N THR A 145 15.49 -4.61 -23.30
CA THR A 145 14.55 -4.00 -22.35
C THR A 145 14.54 -4.82 -21.06
N LEU A 146 14.58 -4.13 -19.90
CA LEU A 146 14.51 -4.79 -18.59
C LEU A 146 13.28 -5.68 -18.48
N LEU A 147 13.45 -6.92 -18.03
CA LEU A 147 12.35 -7.86 -17.77
C LEU A 147 11.47 -7.38 -16.61
N TYR A 148 12.06 -6.85 -15.55
CA TYR A 148 11.38 -6.23 -14.41
C TYR A 148 11.32 -4.70 -14.54
N GLY A 149 11.04 -4.23 -15.77
CA GLY A 149 11.14 -2.83 -16.14
C GLY A 149 9.88 -1.99 -15.92
N PHE A 150 8.79 -2.56 -15.41
CA PHE A 150 7.56 -1.81 -15.09
C PHE A 150 7.41 -1.64 -13.58
N GLY A 151 7.74 -0.44 -13.09
CA GLY A 151 7.59 -0.06 -11.69
C GLY A 151 6.13 0.30 -11.37
N VAL A 152 5.60 -0.22 -10.27
CA VAL A 152 4.27 0.13 -9.75
C VAL A 152 4.34 1.44 -8.98
N ILE A 153 3.33 2.30 -9.12
CA ILE A 153 3.31 3.65 -8.55
C ILE A 153 2.14 3.89 -7.60
N LEU A 154 1.62 2.82 -7.01
CA LEU A 154 0.46 2.85 -6.12
C LEU A 154 -0.70 3.65 -6.74
N ASN A 155 -1.12 3.22 -7.93
CA ASN A 155 -2.30 3.73 -8.62
C ASN A 155 -3.04 2.57 -9.25
N TYR A 156 -4.09 2.13 -8.57
CA TYR A 156 -4.82 0.91 -8.89
C TYR A 156 -6.29 1.19 -9.10
N LEU A 157 -6.92 0.38 -9.93
CA LEU A 157 -8.36 0.21 -10.00
C LEU A 157 -8.71 -1.18 -9.50
N PHE A 158 -9.71 -1.27 -8.62
CA PHE A 158 -10.21 -2.55 -8.12
C PHE A 158 -11.73 -2.61 -8.19
N ARG A 159 -12.25 -3.75 -8.58
CA ARG A 159 -13.67 -4.03 -8.49
C ARG A 159 -14.05 -4.40 -7.05
N VAL A 160 -15.04 -3.70 -6.49
CA VAL A 160 -15.41 -3.77 -5.06
C VAL A 160 -15.82 -5.19 -4.64
N ASP A 161 -16.61 -5.91 -5.45
CA ASP A 161 -17.03 -7.28 -5.16
C ASP A 161 -15.84 -8.25 -5.01
N LYS A 162 -14.75 -8.00 -5.76
CA LYS A 162 -13.53 -8.81 -5.68
C LYS A 162 -12.67 -8.45 -4.47
N LEU A 163 -12.61 -7.18 -4.11
CA LEU A 163 -11.94 -6.77 -2.86
C LEU A 163 -12.64 -7.36 -1.63
N ILE A 164 -13.97 -7.34 -1.58
CA ILE A 164 -14.74 -7.96 -0.50
C ILE A 164 -14.42 -9.45 -0.39
N ALA A 165 -14.42 -10.17 -1.51
CA ALA A 165 -14.11 -11.60 -1.53
C ALA A 165 -12.65 -11.93 -1.10
N ILE A 166 -11.73 -10.97 -1.25
CA ILE A 166 -10.33 -11.12 -0.79
C ILE A 166 -10.18 -10.73 0.67
N ALA A 167 -10.89 -9.70 1.14
CA ALA A 167 -10.82 -9.23 2.52
C ALA A 167 -11.21 -10.32 3.55
N GLU A 168 -12.01 -11.31 3.13
CA GLU A 168 -12.36 -12.48 3.94
C GLU A 168 -11.22 -13.54 4.04
N LYS A 169 -10.16 -13.37 3.26
CA LYS A 169 -9.00 -14.27 3.23
C LYS A 169 -7.83 -13.64 3.97
N ASN A 170 -7.05 -14.48 4.64
CA ASN A 170 -5.78 -14.04 5.20
C ASN A 170 -4.83 -13.64 4.07
N MET A 171 -4.40 -12.40 4.08
CA MET A 171 -3.36 -11.91 3.19
C MET A 171 -1.98 -12.35 3.71
N PRO A 172 -1.01 -12.61 2.85
CA PRO A 172 0.37 -12.83 3.28
C PRO A 172 0.88 -11.59 4.00
N VAL A 173 1.69 -11.80 5.03
CA VAL A 173 2.30 -10.74 5.82
C VAL A 173 3.76 -10.63 5.43
N HIS A 174 4.18 -9.45 5.02
CA HIS A 174 5.60 -9.13 4.84
C HIS A 174 6.19 -8.66 6.15
N VAL A 175 7.36 -9.20 6.51
CA VAL A 175 8.12 -8.80 7.70
C VAL A 175 9.28 -7.94 7.25
N VAL A 176 9.34 -6.71 7.73
CA VAL A 176 10.33 -5.71 7.31
C VAL A 176 11.11 -5.20 8.51
N GLU A 177 12.42 -5.17 8.40
CA GLU A 177 13.28 -4.57 9.44
C GLU A 177 13.24 -3.05 9.37
N LYS A 178 12.93 -2.40 10.48
CA LYS A 178 12.79 -0.94 10.58
C LYS A 178 13.46 -0.39 11.84
N LYS A 179 13.75 0.91 11.80
CA LYS A 179 14.14 1.69 12.97
C LYS A 179 12.89 2.11 13.71
N VAL A 180 12.64 1.58 14.87
CA VAL A 180 11.47 1.89 15.70
C VAL A 180 11.97 2.53 17.00
N PRO A 181 11.63 3.80 17.27
CA PRO A 181 11.88 4.42 18.57
C PRO A 181 11.13 3.66 19.67
N TYR A 182 11.74 3.54 20.82
CA TYR A 182 11.17 2.83 21.95
C TYR A 182 11.67 3.41 23.28
N ILE A 183 11.08 2.98 24.37
CA ILE A 183 11.56 3.25 25.73
C ILE A 183 12.22 1.97 26.26
N ASP A 184 13.46 2.11 26.78
CA ASP A 184 14.18 1.00 27.36
C ASP A 184 13.63 0.63 28.78
N GLU A 185 14.18 -0.42 29.38
CA GLU A 185 13.81 -0.91 30.70
C GLU A 185 14.05 0.09 31.84
N ASN A 186 14.83 1.15 31.60
CA ASN A 186 15.09 2.24 32.53
C ASN A 186 14.17 3.45 32.30
N GLY A 187 13.23 3.37 31.37
CA GLY A 187 12.35 4.46 31.01
C GLY A 187 12.97 5.53 30.11
N VAL A 188 14.11 5.22 29.46
CA VAL A 188 14.83 6.17 28.60
C VAL A 188 14.40 6.00 27.15
N ALA A 189 14.05 7.11 26.49
CA ALA A 189 13.71 7.10 25.08
C ALA A 189 14.94 6.83 24.20
N VAL A 190 14.86 5.79 23.38
CA VAL A 190 15.90 5.36 22.46
C VAL A 190 15.44 5.62 21.02
N LYS A 191 16.31 6.28 20.23
CA LYS A 191 16.15 6.44 18.79
C LYS A 191 17.25 5.65 18.08
N PRO A 192 16.94 4.46 17.54
CA PRO A 192 17.94 3.60 16.94
C PRO A 192 18.49 4.18 15.64
N GLU A 193 19.79 4.05 15.41
CA GLU A 193 20.45 4.45 14.18
C GLU A 193 20.43 3.36 13.10
N THR A 194 20.23 2.12 13.50
CA THR A 194 20.08 0.95 12.62
C THR A 194 18.73 0.28 12.87
N PRO A 195 18.22 -0.57 11.97
CA PRO A 195 17.04 -1.39 12.22
C PRO A 195 17.17 -2.17 13.54
N ASN A 196 16.12 -2.15 14.34
CA ASN A 196 16.06 -2.76 15.67
C ASN A 196 14.78 -3.55 15.90
N ALA A 197 13.88 -3.53 14.95
CA ALA A 197 12.58 -4.16 15.11
C ALA A 197 12.02 -4.66 13.78
N TYR A 198 11.12 -5.63 13.86
CA TYR A 198 10.26 -6.07 12.80
C TYR A 198 8.96 -5.28 12.81
N LYS A 199 8.54 -4.87 11.61
CA LYS A 199 7.20 -4.40 11.29
C LYS A 199 6.51 -5.42 10.40
N PHE A 200 5.22 -5.55 10.56
CA PHE A 200 4.37 -6.45 9.79
C PHE A 200 3.55 -5.60 8.81
N GLU A 201 3.72 -5.86 7.51
CA GLU A 201 3.11 -5.09 6.42
C GLU A 201 2.29 -6.01 5.48
#